data_26595dede96216631fc8ac09c4b8656e
#
_entry.id   26595dede96216631fc8ac09c4b8656e
#
_cell.length_a   1.000
_cell.length_b   1.000
_cell.length_c   1.000
_cell.angle_alpha   90.00
_cell.angle_beta   90.00
_cell.angle_gamma   90.00
#
_symmetry.space_group_name_H-M   'P 1'
#
loop_
_entity.id
_entity.type
_entity.pdbx_description
1 polymer ?
#
loop_
_entity_poly.entity_id
_entity_poly.type
_entity_poly.pdbx_seq_one_letter_code
_entity_poly.pdbx_strand_id
1 'polypeptide(L)'
;PISTTDDIVSVLELFLLDMGFECEFYQSEYGQFWQDAVFSNEELDRFKPDIVYIHTSLRNLSFSPTPRSGEEEIEQGLNAELDRLSQAWDGVKEHFGCPVIQNNFELPFFRLMGNMDASDRRGKVNFVTRLNSALYDRISQRSEVYLNDINWLSAAYGLEKWSEPKYWYLYKYALNIEAIPELAFQVANIIKAIFGKNKKALALDLDNTLWGGIVGDDGVENLEIGKETAEAMAYFEFQQYVKAH
;
A
#
# COMPACT_ATOMS: atom_id res chain seq x y z
N PRO A 1 1.71 -7.30 14.62
CA PRO A 1 1.63 -5.82 14.40
C PRO A 1 2.20 -5.05 15.59
N ILE A 2 2.67 -3.80 15.39
CA ILE A 2 2.97 -2.85 16.49
C ILE A 2 1.76 -1.91 16.70
N SER A 3 0.64 -2.23 16.12
CA SER A 3 -0.61 -1.46 16.20
C SER A 3 -1.80 -2.39 16.32
N THR A 4 -2.91 -1.88 16.81
CA THR A 4 -4.18 -2.59 16.83
C THR A 4 -4.66 -2.80 15.39
N THR A 5 -5.04 -4.03 15.04
CA THR A 5 -5.42 -4.44 13.69
C THR A 5 -6.81 -5.08 13.61
N ASP A 6 -7.53 -5.24 14.74
CA ASP A 6 -8.83 -5.91 14.79
C ASP A 6 -9.86 -5.28 13.84
N ASP A 7 -9.94 -3.94 13.82
CA ASP A 7 -10.87 -3.24 12.91
C ASP A 7 -10.43 -3.35 11.44
N ILE A 8 -9.10 -3.40 11.19
CA ILE A 8 -8.58 -3.64 9.83
C ILE A 8 -9.03 -5.02 9.35
N VAL A 9 -8.87 -6.05 10.18
CA VAL A 9 -9.29 -7.42 9.87
C VAL A 9 -10.79 -7.48 9.62
N SER A 10 -11.61 -6.90 10.52
CA SER A 10 -13.06 -6.91 10.39
C SER A 10 -13.55 -6.25 9.09
N VAL A 11 -12.97 -5.11 8.72
CA VAL A 11 -13.34 -4.41 7.47
C VAL A 11 -12.79 -5.15 6.25
N LEU A 12 -11.57 -5.70 6.33
CA LEU A 12 -10.98 -6.51 5.27
C LEU A 12 -11.82 -7.76 4.98
N GLU A 13 -12.30 -8.45 6.02
CA GLU A 13 -13.20 -9.60 5.89
C GLU A 13 -14.46 -9.26 5.09
N LEU A 14 -15.10 -8.11 5.38
CA LEU A 14 -16.27 -7.66 4.63
C LEU A 14 -15.99 -7.47 3.14
N PHE A 15 -14.88 -6.82 2.79
CA PHE A 15 -14.50 -6.66 1.39
C PHE A 15 -14.17 -7.99 0.71
N LEU A 16 -13.49 -8.90 1.42
CA LEU A 16 -13.16 -10.21 0.88
C LEU A 16 -14.42 -11.08 0.66
N LEU A 17 -15.39 -11.03 1.58
CA LEU A 17 -16.69 -11.68 1.41
C LEU A 17 -17.43 -11.15 0.17
N ASP A 18 -17.49 -9.83 -0.02
CA ASP A 18 -18.09 -9.21 -1.22
C ASP A 18 -17.37 -9.65 -2.52
N MET A 19 -16.07 -9.90 -2.46
CA MET A 19 -15.27 -10.43 -3.56
C MET A 19 -15.37 -11.97 -3.71
N GLY A 20 -16.17 -12.64 -2.88
CA GLY A 20 -16.42 -14.09 -2.90
C GLY A 20 -15.27 -14.92 -2.33
N PHE A 21 -14.62 -14.43 -1.28
CA PHE A 21 -13.69 -15.17 -0.45
C PHE A 21 -14.30 -15.44 0.93
N GLU A 22 -14.21 -16.65 1.42
CA GLU A 22 -14.40 -16.99 2.83
C GLU A 22 -13.02 -17.14 3.46
N CYS A 23 -12.72 -16.35 4.48
CA CYS A 23 -11.39 -16.24 5.06
C CYS A 23 -11.41 -16.54 6.55
N GLU A 24 -10.38 -17.24 7.02
CA GLU A 24 -10.00 -17.30 8.42
C GLU A 24 -8.78 -16.40 8.63
N PHE A 25 -8.66 -15.77 9.80
CA PHE A 25 -7.57 -14.84 10.09
C PHE A 25 -6.77 -15.30 11.31
N TYR A 26 -5.46 -15.33 11.16
CA TYR A 26 -4.52 -15.41 12.26
C TYR A 26 -3.87 -14.03 12.45
N GLN A 27 -3.80 -13.54 13.67
CA GLN A 27 -3.15 -12.28 14.00
C GLN A 27 -1.99 -12.54 14.95
N SER A 28 -0.76 -12.18 14.51
CA SER A 28 0.41 -12.19 15.39
C SER A 28 0.21 -11.29 16.59
N GLU A 29 0.73 -11.68 17.74
CA GLU A 29 0.76 -10.82 18.91
C GLU A 29 1.48 -9.49 18.66
N TYR A 30 1.19 -8.53 19.51
CA TYR A 30 1.73 -7.18 19.41
C TYR A 30 3.27 -7.17 19.39
N GLY A 31 3.84 -6.62 18.31
CA GLY A 31 5.28 -6.51 18.12
C GLY A 31 5.98 -7.77 17.62
N GLN A 32 5.28 -8.89 17.40
CA GLN A 32 5.89 -10.19 17.11
C GLN A 32 5.89 -10.61 15.63
N PHE A 33 5.45 -9.77 14.71
CA PHE A 33 5.36 -10.16 13.28
C PHE A 33 6.68 -10.70 12.71
N TRP A 34 7.81 -10.16 13.13
CA TRP A 34 9.12 -10.59 12.65
C TRP A 34 9.50 -11.95 13.24
N GLN A 35 9.26 -12.14 14.54
CA GLN A 35 9.52 -13.41 15.23
C GLN A 35 8.67 -14.53 14.65
N ASP A 36 7.37 -14.30 14.45
CA ASP A 36 6.45 -15.28 13.87
C ASP A 36 6.82 -15.60 12.41
N ALA A 37 7.26 -14.61 11.64
CA ALA A 37 7.71 -14.83 10.27
C ALA A 37 9.00 -15.64 10.19
N VAL A 38 9.98 -15.35 11.07
CA VAL A 38 11.33 -15.94 11.01
C VAL A 38 11.41 -17.30 11.72
N PHE A 39 10.74 -17.44 12.85
CA PHE A 39 10.84 -18.67 13.68
C PHE A 39 9.59 -19.53 13.62
N SER A 40 8.46 -18.96 13.15
CA SER A 40 7.13 -19.54 13.24
C SER A 40 6.71 -19.86 14.70
N ASN A 41 5.58 -20.48 14.86
CA ASN A 41 5.10 -21.03 16.12
C ASN A 41 4.07 -22.12 15.84
N GLU A 42 3.77 -22.99 16.84
CA GLU A 42 2.89 -24.15 16.66
C GLU A 42 1.46 -23.79 16.20
N GLU A 43 0.95 -22.63 16.59
CA GLU A 43 -0.39 -22.18 16.20
C GLU A 43 -0.40 -21.74 14.74
N LEU A 44 0.56 -20.93 14.33
CA LEU A 44 0.72 -20.47 12.95
C LEU A 44 1.05 -21.63 12.01
N ASP A 45 1.86 -22.60 12.44
CA ASP A 45 2.15 -23.83 11.68
C ASP A 45 0.91 -24.69 11.45
N ARG A 46 -0.02 -24.71 12.40
CA ARG A 46 -1.31 -25.40 12.23
C ARG A 46 -2.27 -24.62 11.35
N PHE A 47 -2.25 -23.30 11.46
CA PHE A 47 -3.10 -22.40 10.66
C PHE A 47 -2.77 -22.48 9.16
N LYS A 48 -1.48 -22.56 8.78
CA LYS A 48 -1.00 -22.69 7.39
C LYS A 48 -1.56 -21.61 6.48
N PRO A 49 -1.11 -20.36 6.59
CA PRO A 49 -1.66 -19.26 5.83
C PRO A 49 -1.49 -19.45 4.32
N ASP A 50 -2.53 -19.14 3.54
CA ASP A 50 -2.48 -19.04 2.09
C ASP A 50 -1.85 -17.71 1.61
N ILE A 51 -1.82 -16.70 2.49
CA ILE A 51 -1.23 -15.38 2.26
C ILE A 51 -0.87 -14.74 3.59
N VAL A 52 0.22 -13.97 3.61
CA VAL A 52 0.63 -13.20 4.79
C VAL A 52 0.59 -11.71 4.46
N TYR A 53 -0.10 -10.92 5.26
CA TYR A 53 -0.09 -9.47 5.19
C TYR A 53 0.76 -8.88 6.32
N ILE A 54 1.86 -8.21 5.96
CA ILE A 54 2.74 -7.52 6.89
C ILE A 54 2.36 -6.04 6.95
N HIS A 55 1.55 -5.69 7.97
CA HIS A 55 1.12 -4.33 8.21
C HIS A 55 2.20 -3.54 8.94
N THR A 56 3.00 -2.77 8.19
CA THR A 56 3.98 -1.82 8.71
C THR A 56 3.54 -0.37 8.49
N SER A 57 4.04 0.52 9.33
CA SER A 57 3.84 1.97 9.28
C SER A 57 5.09 2.67 9.84
N LEU A 58 5.12 3.99 9.85
CA LEU A 58 6.20 4.75 10.51
C LEU A 58 6.43 4.34 11.98
N ARG A 59 5.41 3.77 12.64
CA ARG A 59 5.49 3.32 14.04
C ARG A 59 6.29 2.02 14.20
N ASN A 60 6.52 1.30 13.09
CA ASN A 60 7.29 0.05 13.09
C ASN A 60 8.79 0.26 12.86
N LEU A 61 9.24 1.46 12.49
CA LEU A 61 10.65 1.74 12.29
C LEU A 61 11.42 1.63 13.60
N SER A 62 12.46 0.80 13.60
CA SER A 62 13.39 0.67 14.76
C SER A 62 14.39 1.82 14.82
N PHE A 63 14.66 2.44 13.66
CA PHE A 63 15.53 3.61 13.54
C PHE A 63 14.78 4.79 12.92
N SER A 64 15.03 5.98 13.44
CA SER A 64 14.54 7.25 12.87
C SER A 64 15.63 8.31 13.05
N PRO A 65 16.11 8.93 11.96
CA PRO A 65 17.17 9.92 12.07
C PRO A 65 16.74 11.16 12.87
N THR A 66 17.72 11.80 13.47
CA THR A 66 17.58 13.08 14.14
C THR A 66 18.56 14.09 13.53
N PRO A 67 18.42 15.40 13.76
CA PRO A 67 19.38 16.40 13.27
C PRO A 67 20.82 16.18 13.76
N ARG A 68 21.05 15.27 14.72
CA ARG A 68 22.37 14.92 15.27
C ARG A 68 22.92 13.61 14.74
N SER A 69 22.13 12.84 14.00
CA SER A 69 22.56 11.54 13.47
C SER A 69 23.69 11.70 12.44
N GLY A 70 24.69 10.82 12.50
CA GLY A 70 25.75 10.71 11.53
C GLY A 70 25.30 10.03 10.25
N GLU A 71 25.97 10.29 9.11
CA GLU A 71 25.63 9.67 7.84
C GLU A 71 25.74 8.14 7.90
N GLU A 72 26.78 7.62 8.52
CA GLU A 72 26.97 6.17 8.65
C GLU A 72 25.87 5.52 9.47
N GLU A 73 25.45 6.15 10.58
CA GLU A 73 24.34 5.70 11.42
C GLU A 73 23.02 5.63 10.61
N ILE A 74 22.77 6.63 9.77
CA ILE A 74 21.57 6.70 8.93
C ILE A 74 21.58 5.57 7.90
N GLU A 75 22.71 5.31 7.23
CA GLU A 75 22.83 4.22 6.26
C GLU A 75 22.70 2.84 6.93
N GLN A 76 23.30 2.66 8.09
CA GLN A 76 23.15 1.41 8.88
C GLN A 76 21.69 1.21 9.30
N GLY A 77 21.00 2.26 9.78
CA GLY A 77 19.59 2.20 10.14
C GLY A 77 18.69 1.84 8.96
N LEU A 78 18.94 2.44 7.78
CA LEU A 78 18.19 2.14 6.56
C LEU A 78 18.36 0.68 6.14
N ASN A 79 19.60 0.21 6.10
CA ASN A 79 19.89 -1.18 5.71
C ASN A 79 19.32 -2.18 6.73
N ALA A 80 19.41 -1.90 8.03
CA ALA A 80 18.84 -2.76 9.07
C ALA A 80 17.32 -2.93 8.92
N GLU A 81 16.57 -1.86 8.58
CA GLU A 81 15.13 -1.96 8.33
C GLU A 81 14.83 -2.83 7.10
N LEU A 82 15.57 -2.65 6.01
CA LEU A 82 15.40 -3.43 4.80
C LEU A 82 15.75 -4.91 5.02
N ASP A 83 16.80 -5.19 5.78
CA ASP A 83 17.22 -6.55 6.09
C ASP A 83 16.21 -7.25 7.00
N ARG A 84 15.65 -6.54 7.97
CA ARG A 84 14.57 -7.04 8.84
C ARG A 84 13.33 -7.47 8.04
N LEU A 85 12.91 -6.64 7.07
CA LEU A 85 11.78 -7.00 6.21
C LEU A 85 12.12 -8.18 5.30
N SER A 86 13.31 -8.18 4.70
CA SER A 86 13.76 -9.29 3.85
C SER A 86 13.80 -10.61 4.60
N GLN A 87 14.30 -10.62 5.83
CA GLN A 87 14.30 -11.81 6.70
C GLN A 87 12.89 -12.32 6.98
N ALA A 88 11.93 -11.40 7.22
CA ALA A 88 10.54 -11.80 7.42
C ALA A 88 9.95 -12.46 6.15
N TRP A 89 10.23 -11.91 4.96
CA TRP A 89 9.77 -12.52 3.70
C TRP A 89 10.41 -13.88 3.45
N ASP A 90 11.72 -14.01 3.72
CA ASP A 90 12.43 -15.27 3.58
C ASP A 90 11.87 -16.34 4.53
N GLY A 91 11.58 -15.95 5.78
CA GLY A 91 10.95 -16.84 6.75
C GLY A 91 9.55 -17.30 6.35
N VAL A 92 8.68 -16.38 5.89
CA VAL A 92 7.34 -16.76 5.36
C VAL A 92 7.45 -17.71 4.18
N LYS A 93 8.40 -17.45 3.27
CA LYS A 93 8.65 -18.32 2.13
C LYS A 93 9.13 -19.72 2.55
N GLU A 94 10.03 -19.79 3.52
CA GLU A 94 10.61 -21.05 4.02
C GLU A 94 9.55 -21.89 4.78
N HIS A 95 8.77 -21.26 5.66
CA HIS A 95 7.83 -21.98 6.52
C HIS A 95 6.50 -22.30 5.82
N PHE A 96 5.98 -21.37 4.99
CA PHE A 96 4.62 -21.49 4.44
C PHE A 96 4.58 -21.53 2.92
N GLY A 97 5.59 -21.01 2.21
CA GLY A 97 5.62 -20.98 0.74
C GLY A 97 4.51 -20.13 0.11
N CYS A 98 3.90 -19.22 0.87
CA CYS A 98 2.77 -18.40 0.43
C CYS A 98 3.20 -16.97 0.06
N PRO A 99 2.37 -16.23 -0.73
CA PRO A 99 2.62 -14.84 -1.04
C PRO A 99 2.62 -13.93 0.20
N VAL A 100 3.41 -12.86 0.13
CA VAL A 100 3.47 -11.81 1.14
C VAL A 100 2.96 -10.50 0.56
N ILE A 101 2.05 -9.82 1.25
CA ILE A 101 1.71 -8.41 1.00
C ILE A 101 2.46 -7.57 2.03
N GLN A 102 3.29 -6.65 1.55
CA GLN A 102 4.12 -5.78 2.38
C GLN A 102 3.71 -4.32 2.21
N ASN A 103 3.39 -3.62 3.31
CA ASN A 103 3.29 -2.17 3.27
C ASN A 103 4.67 -1.54 3.07
N ASN A 104 4.73 -0.45 2.31
CA ASN A 104 5.79 0.54 2.47
C ASN A 104 5.48 1.46 3.67
N PHE A 105 6.05 2.65 3.71
CA PHE A 105 5.89 3.58 4.83
C PHE A 105 5.30 4.91 4.34
N GLU A 106 4.29 5.40 5.05
CA GLU A 106 3.73 6.74 4.87
C GLU A 106 4.77 7.82 5.20
N LEU A 107 4.67 9.00 4.60
CA LEU A 107 5.53 10.13 4.97
C LEU A 107 5.15 10.69 6.36
N PRO A 108 6.12 11.18 7.13
CA PRO A 108 5.83 11.85 8.39
C PRO A 108 5.11 13.18 8.14
N PHE A 109 3.96 13.39 8.77
CA PHE A 109 3.26 14.67 8.68
C PHE A 109 4.06 15.81 9.36
N PHE A 110 4.62 15.54 10.55
CA PHE A 110 5.44 16.50 11.26
C PHE A 110 6.91 16.44 10.83
N ARG A 111 7.44 17.60 10.43
CA ARG A 111 8.79 17.77 9.93
C ARG A 111 9.64 18.57 10.92
N LEU A 112 10.60 17.91 11.57
CA LEU A 112 11.44 18.55 12.58
C LEU A 112 12.34 19.63 11.97
N MET A 113 12.79 19.45 10.73
CA MET A 113 13.69 20.38 10.04
C MET A 113 12.95 21.25 9.00
N GLY A 114 11.60 21.32 9.05
CA GLY A 114 10.81 22.08 8.08
C GLY A 114 11.04 21.58 6.63
N ASN A 115 11.27 22.50 5.69
CA ASN A 115 11.51 22.13 4.28
C ASN A 115 12.83 21.35 4.07
N MET A 116 13.82 21.54 4.93
CA MET A 116 15.09 20.81 4.88
C MET A 116 14.92 19.31 5.16
N ASP A 117 13.84 18.92 5.82
CA ASP A 117 13.56 17.52 6.16
C ASP A 117 13.52 16.60 4.92
N ALA A 118 13.15 17.13 3.77
CA ALA A 118 13.14 16.39 2.51
C ALA A 118 14.52 16.32 1.82
N SER A 119 15.38 17.34 1.96
CA SER A 119 16.66 17.45 1.23
C SER A 119 17.87 17.02 2.06
N ASP A 120 17.81 17.12 3.37
CA ASP A 120 18.89 16.73 4.29
C ASP A 120 18.75 15.25 4.66
N ARG A 121 19.85 14.50 4.61
CA ARG A 121 19.87 13.05 4.96
C ARG A 121 19.40 12.75 6.39
N ARG A 122 19.55 13.72 7.29
CA ARG A 122 19.10 13.66 8.70
C ARG A 122 17.60 13.90 8.85
N GLY A 123 16.92 14.34 7.78
CA GLY A 123 15.48 14.53 7.75
C GLY A 123 14.72 13.22 7.70
N LYS A 124 13.64 13.12 8.47
CA LYS A 124 12.80 11.91 8.48
C LYS A 124 12.08 11.69 7.15
N VAL A 125 11.66 12.76 6.46
CA VAL A 125 11.06 12.66 5.12
C VAL A 125 12.07 12.10 4.13
N ASN A 126 13.33 12.58 4.14
CA ASN A 126 14.39 12.05 3.28
C ASN A 126 14.64 10.57 3.56
N PHE A 127 14.77 10.20 4.83
CA PHE A 127 14.99 8.81 5.24
C PHE A 127 13.89 7.88 4.74
N VAL A 128 12.61 8.21 4.97
CA VAL A 128 11.47 7.40 4.55
C VAL A 128 11.37 7.31 3.02
N THR A 129 11.63 8.40 2.30
CA THR A 129 11.65 8.39 0.83
C THR A 129 12.70 7.43 0.29
N ARG A 130 13.92 7.45 0.86
CA ARG A 130 15.00 6.55 0.48
C ARG A 130 14.71 5.10 0.86
N LEU A 131 14.14 4.88 2.05
CA LEU A 131 13.73 3.56 2.51
C LEU A 131 12.68 2.96 1.57
N ASN A 132 11.65 3.72 1.21
CA ASN A 132 10.63 3.25 0.27
C ASN A 132 11.23 2.94 -1.11
N SER A 133 12.12 3.80 -1.64
CA SER A 133 12.79 3.54 -2.92
C SER A 133 13.60 2.23 -2.87
N ALA A 134 14.40 2.04 -1.84
CA ALA A 134 15.19 0.82 -1.69
C ALA A 134 14.32 -0.43 -1.44
N LEU A 135 13.18 -0.26 -0.78
CA LEU A 135 12.17 -1.31 -0.58
C LEU A 135 11.57 -1.75 -1.92
N TYR A 136 11.24 -0.81 -2.82
CA TYR A 136 10.72 -1.12 -4.16
C TYR A 136 11.73 -1.94 -4.97
N ASP A 137 13.02 -1.57 -4.91
CA ASP A 137 14.08 -2.32 -5.58
C ASP A 137 14.17 -3.75 -5.04
N ARG A 138 14.06 -3.96 -3.73
CA ARG A 138 14.07 -5.30 -3.14
C ARG A 138 12.84 -6.13 -3.50
N ILE A 139 11.64 -5.53 -3.48
CA ILE A 139 10.39 -6.19 -3.85
C ILE A 139 10.41 -6.57 -5.34
N SER A 140 10.94 -5.71 -6.22
CA SER A 140 10.99 -5.98 -7.67
C SER A 140 11.78 -7.24 -8.04
N GLN A 141 12.66 -7.70 -7.15
CA GLN A 141 13.47 -8.92 -7.32
C GLN A 141 12.79 -10.18 -6.76
N ARG A 142 11.57 -10.07 -6.22
CA ARG A 142 10.86 -11.15 -5.52
C ARG A 142 9.44 -11.31 -6.06
N SER A 143 9.19 -12.42 -6.74
CA SER A 143 7.88 -12.70 -7.35
C SER A 143 6.77 -13.01 -6.34
N GLU A 144 7.15 -13.40 -5.13
CA GLU A 144 6.23 -13.76 -4.04
C GLU A 144 5.84 -12.59 -3.13
N VAL A 145 6.47 -11.41 -3.29
CA VAL A 145 6.22 -10.23 -2.44
C VAL A 145 5.47 -9.16 -3.24
N TYR A 146 4.34 -8.75 -2.73
CA TYR A 146 3.46 -7.74 -3.33
C TYR A 146 3.45 -6.47 -2.48
N LEU A 147 3.64 -5.33 -3.12
CA LEU A 147 3.61 -4.04 -2.46
C LEU A 147 2.17 -3.60 -2.18
N ASN A 148 1.90 -3.19 -0.94
CA ASN A 148 0.76 -2.35 -0.60
C ASN A 148 1.27 -0.91 -0.36
N ASP A 149 1.04 -0.01 -1.31
CA ASP A 149 1.59 1.36 -1.30
C ASP A 149 0.79 2.29 -0.38
N ILE A 150 1.06 2.21 0.93
CA ILE A 150 0.44 3.11 1.90
C ILE A 150 1.01 4.54 1.83
N ASN A 151 2.19 4.73 1.22
CA ASN A 151 2.71 6.07 0.99
C ASN A 151 1.80 6.86 0.04
N TRP A 152 1.43 6.24 -1.08
CA TRP A 152 0.46 6.84 -1.99
C TRP A 152 -0.92 6.95 -1.35
N LEU A 153 -1.40 5.90 -0.68
CA LEU A 153 -2.73 5.88 -0.06
C LEU A 153 -2.89 6.97 0.98
N SER A 154 -1.89 7.17 1.85
CA SER A 154 -1.90 8.24 2.85
C SER A 154 -1.90 9.63 2.25
N ALA A 155 -1.19 9.82 1.12
CA ALA A 155 -1.18 11.08 0.39
C ALA A 155 -2.54 11.36 -0.29
N ALA A 156 -3.15 10.34 -0.91
CA ALA A 156 -4.47 10.44 -1.56
C ALA A 156 -5.59 10.70 -0.56
N TYR A 157 -5.58 10.03 0.60
CA TYR A 157 -6.53 10.26 1.69
C TYR A 157 -6.37 11.63 2.33
N GLY A 158 -5.16 12.13 2.36
CA GLY A 158 -4.72 13.36 3.02
C GLY A 158 -3.82 13.04 4.22
N LEU A 159 -2.53 13.30 4.06
CA LEU A 159 -1.49 12.92 5.02
C LEU A 159 -1.77 13.40 6.46
N GLU A 160 -2.35 14.61 6.61
CA GLU A 160 -2.74 15.16 7.92
C GLU A 160 -3.83 14.31 8.61
N LYS A 161 -4.74 13.73 7.83
CA LYS A 161 -5.87 12.95 8.32
C LYS A 161 -5.57 11.46 8.44
N TRP A 162 -4.46 11.00 7.84
CA TRP A 162 -4.10 9.59 7.80
C TRP A 162 -3.88 8.98 9.18
N SER A 163 -3.29 9.72 10.11
CA SER A 163 -3.04 9.27 11.47
C SER A 163 -3.50 10.29 12.49
N GLU A 164 -4.15 9.82 13.55
CA GLU A 164 -4.63 10.64 14.66
C GLU A 164 -3.84 10.28 15.94
N PRO A 165 -2.98 11.19 16.45
CA PRO A 165 -2.17 10.93 17.63
C PRO A 165 -2.99 10.47 18.85
N LYS A 166 -4.21 10.98 19.03
CA LYS A 166 -5.10 10.58 20.11
C LYS A 166 -5.42 9.10 20.06
N TYR A 167 -5.71 8.54 18.88
CA TYR A 167 -6.01 7.13 18.72
C TYR A 167 -4.76 6.26 18.94
N TRP A 168 -3.59 6.74 18.55
CA TRP A 168 -2.35 6.06 18.88
C TRP A 168 -2.12 5.97 20.40
N TYR A 169 -2.31 7.07 21.12
CA TYR A 169 -2.07 7.09 22.57
C TYR A 169 -3.09 6.23 23.33
N LEU A 170 -4.34 6.26 22.95
CA LEU A 170 -5.42 5.55 23.64
C LEU A 170 -5.53 4.07 23.25
N TYR A 171 -5.36 3.78 21.96
CA TYR A 171 -5.77 2.47 21.39
C TYR A 171 -4.68 1.82 20.52
N LYS A 172 -3.54 2.48 20.31
CA LYS A 172 -2.45 1.99 19.44
C LYS A 172 -2.85 1.82 17.98
N TYR A 173 -3.78 2.60 17.46
CA TYR A 173 -4.04 2.66 16.02
C TYR A 173 -2.91 3.42 15.31
N ALA A 174 -2.29 2.80 14.30
CA ALA A 174 -1.25 3.42 13.50
C ALA A 174 -1.81 4.41 12.47
N LEU A 175 -3.06 4.21 12.07
CA LEU A 175 -3.80 5.09 11.17
C LEU A 175 -5.11 5.52 11.82
N ASN A 176 -5.75 6.55 11.25
CA ASN A 176 -7.07 6.99 11.67
C ASN A 176 -8.11 5.90 11.39
N ILE A 177 -9.05 5.70 12.30
CA ILE A 177 -10.13 4.71 12.16
C ILE A 177 -10.92 4.93 10.88
N GLU A 178 -11.17 6.19 10.50
CA GLU A 178 -11.87 6.55 9.27
C GLU A 178 -11.09 6.21 7.99
N ALA A 179 -9.77 5.98 8.07
CA ALA A 179 -8.93 5.58 6.95
C ALA A 179 -8.82 4.04 6.79
N ILE A 180 -9.30 3.26 7.78
CA ILE A 180 -9.26 1.79 7.74
C ILE A 180 -9.95 1.22 6.50
N PRO A 181 -11.15 1.69 6.08
CA PRO A 181 -11.81 1.16 4.89
C PRO A 181 -10.97 1.29 3.62
N GLU A 182 -10.27 2.42 3.43
CA GLU A 182 -9.40 2.63 2.26
C GLU A 182 -8.22 1.65 2.25
N LEU A 183 -7.57 1.45 3.40
CA LEU A 183 -6.49 0.49 3.54
C LEU A 183 -6.98 -0.94 3.28
N ALA A 184 -8.08 -1.33 3.92
CA ALA A 184 -8.64 -2.67 3.80
C ALA A 184 -9.10 -2.97 2.36
N PHE A 185 -9.73 -2.03 1.68
CA PHE A 185 -10.13 -2.16 0.28
C PHE A 185 -8.93 -2.35 -0.64
N GLN A 186 -7.84 -1.59 -0.43
CA GLN A 186 -6.62 -1.75 -1.22
C GLN A 186 -6.00 -3.14 -1.02
N VAL A 187 -5.88 -3.60 0.23
CA VAL A 187 -5.37 -4.95 0.55
C VAL A 187 -6.27 -6.03 -0.06
N ALA A 188 -7.60 -5.91 0.03
CA ALA A 188 -8.54 -6.85 -0.58
C ALA A 188 -8.37 -6.94 -2.10
N ASN A 189 -8.14 -5.81 -2.78
CA ASN A 189 -7.87 -5.81 -4.22
C ASN A 189 -6.54 -6.49 -4.58
N ILE A 190 -5.50 -6.34 -3.76
CA ILE A 190 -4.24 -7.06 -3.96
C ILE A 190 -4.47 -8.58 -3.79
N ILE A 191 -5.17 -9.00 -2.74
CA ILE A 191 -5.53 -10.40 -2.51
C ILE A 191 -6.32 -10.95 -3.71
N LYS A 192 -7.34 -10.21 -4.16
CA LYS A 192 -8.13 -10.55 -5.35
C LYS A 192 -7.27 -10.75 -6.59
N ALA A 193 -6.26 -9.89 -6.78
CA ALA A 193 -5.32 -9.98 -7.90
C ALA A 193 -4.44 -11.23 -7.81
N ILE A 194 -3.89 -11.52 -6.63
CA ILE A 194 -3.03 -12.69 -6.37
C ILE A 194 -3.80 -13.99 -6.69
N PHE A 195 -5.06 -14.09 -6.30
CA PHE A 195 -5.91 -15.26 -6.58
C PHE A 195 -6.60 -15.22 -7.95
N GLY A 196 -6.19 -14.33 -8.85
CA GLY A 196 -6.61 -14.34 -10.27
C GLY A 196 -8.07 -13.94 -10.51
N LYS A 197 -8.76 -13.34 -9.54
CA LYS A 197 -10.16 -12.86 -9.69
C LYS A 197 -10.28 -11.48 -10.33
N ASN A 198 -9.24 -10.95 -10.95
CA ASN A 198 -9.26 -9.68 -11.67
C ASN A 198 -10.11 -9.80 -12.95
N LYS A 199 -10.78 -8.70 -13.30
CA LYS A 199 -11.42 -8.56 -14.62
C LYS A 199 -10.35 -8.52 -15.71
N LYS A 200 -10.54 -9.27 -16.80
CA LYS A 200 -9.56 -9.44 -17.87
C LYS A 200 -9.95 -8.74 -19.18
N ALA A 201 -11.12 -8.12 -19.22
CA ALA A 201 -11.63 -7.42 -20.38
C ALA A 201 -12.39 -6.17 -19.97
N LEU A 202 -12.23 -5.11 -20.75
CA LEU A 202 -12.97 -3.86 -20.64
C LEU A 202 -13.88 -3.78 -21.89
N ALA A 203 -15.19 -3.76 -21.70
CA ALA A 203 -16.16 -3.48 -22.74
C ALA A 203 -16.67 -2.06 -22.56
N LEU A 204 -16.55 -1.24 -23.59
CA LEU A 204 -16.95 0.16 -23.58
C LEU A 204 -18.03 0.41 -24.63
N ASP A 205 -18.99 1.27 -24.28
CA ASP A 205 -19.84 1.92 -25.26
C ASP A 205 -19.02 3.00 -26.00
N LEU A 206 -19.50 3.43 -27.14
CA LEU A 206 -18.81 4.40 -28.00
C LEU A 206 -19.35 5.81 -27.82
N ASP A 207 -20.65 6.02 -28.15
CA ASP A 207 -21.31 7.33 -28.13
C ASP A 207 -21.38 7.87 -26.71
N ASN A 208 -21.01 9.13 -26.49
CA ASN A 208 -20.93 9.77 -25.17
C ASN A 208 -20.08 9.02 -24.12
N THR A 209 -19.22 8.11 -24.57
CA THR A 209 -18.29 7.35 -23.75
C THR A 209 -16.85 7.53 -24.22
N LEU A 210 -16.54 7.20 -25.49
CA LEU A 210 -15.24 7.44 -26.09
C LEU A 210 -15.14 8.77 -26.84
N TRP A 211 -16.27 9.37 -27.17
CA TRP A 211 -16.40 10.70 -27.75
C TRP A 211 -17.72 11.31 -27.34
N GLY A 212 -17.82 12.63 -27.37
CA GLY A 212 -19.09 13.35 -27.17
C GLY A 212 -19.90 13.36 -28.45
N GLY A 213 -21.19 13.09 -28.35
CA GLY A 213 -22.12 13.02 -29.47
C GLY A 213 -22.48 11.60 -29.87
N ILE A 214 -23.44 11.50 -30.78
CA ILE A 214 -24.00 10.25 -31.32
C ILE A 214 -23.71 10.21 -32.83
N VAL A 215 -22.88 9.26 -33.25
CA VAL A 215 -22.42 9.17 -34.67
C VAL A 215 -23.59 9.16 -35.68
N GLY A 216 -24.68 8.48 -35.33
CA GLY A 216 -25.84 8.34 -36.23
C GLY A 216 -26.67 9.64 -36.37
N ASP A 217 -26.68 10.49 -35.37
CA ASP A 217 -27.49 11.72 -35.31
C ASP A 217 -26.66 12.97 -35.68
N ASP A 218 -25.44 13.05 -35.18
CA ASP A 218 -24.60 14.26 -35.29
C ASP A 218 -23.64 14.22 -36.47
N GLY A 219 -23.35 13.01 -36.99
CA GLY A 219 -22.32 12.80 -38.00
C GLY A 219 -20.89 12.85 -37.45
N VAL A 220 -19.95 12.23 -38.13
CA VAL A 220 -18.55 12.09 -37.63
C VAL A 220 -17.85 13.43 -37.47
N GLU A 221 -18.17 14.42 -38.30
CA GLU A 221 -17.56 15.78 -38.28
C GLU A 221 -17.96 16.64 -37.07
N ASN A 222 -19.06 16.27 -36.39
CA ASN A 222 -19.57 17.02 -35.24
C ASN A 222 -19.28 16.34 -33.87
N LEU A 223 -18.53 15.23 -33.90
CA LEU A 223 -18.16 14.54 -32.65
C LEU A 223 -17.09 15.31 -31.85
N GLU A 224 -17.24 15.34 -30.54
CA GLU A 224 -16.24 15.87 -29.60
C GLU A 224 -15.15 14.82 -29.36
N ILE A 225 -14.09 14.87 -30.17
CA ILE A 225 -13.00 13.84 -30.13
C ILE A 225 -11.63 14.47 -29.89
N GLY A 226 -11.43 15.71 -30.32
CA GLY A 226 -10.13 16.38 -30.45
C GLY A 226 -9.65 17.03 -29.14
N LYS A 227 -8.96 18.18 -29.30
CA LYS A 227 -8.45 18.96 -28.18
C LYS A 227 -8.97 20.40 -28.24
N GLU A 228 -10.01 20.65 -29.01
CA GLU A 228 -10.53 21.97 -29.32
C GLU A 228 -11.37 22.52 -28.18
N THR A 229 -12.04 21.67 -27.43
CA THR A 229 -12.86 22.02 -26.28
C THR A 229 -12.40 21.28 -25.02
N ALA A 230 -12.78 21.75 -23.85
CA ALA A 230 -12.48 21.07 -22.58
C ALA A 230 -13.14 19.67 -22.51
N GLU A 231 -14.34 19.55 -23.09
CA GLU A 231 -15.09 18.29 -23.16
C GLU A 231 -14.39 17.30 -24.11
N ALA A 232 -14.03 17.73 -25.32
CA ALA A 232 -13.29 16.93 -26.27
C ALA A 232 -11.95 16.45 -25.70
N MET A 233 -11.24 17.30 -24.92
CA MET A 233 -10.00 16.92 -24.23
C MET A 233 -10.22 15.79 -23.22
N ALA A 234 -11.30 15.79 -22.44
CA ALA A 234 -11.61 14.72 -21.50
C ALA A 234 -11.82 13.37 -22.20
N TYR A 235 -12.57 13.35 -23.31
CA TYR A 235 -12.70 12.14 -24.13
C TYR A 235 -11.36 11.70 -24.73
N PHE A 236 -10.56 12.63 -25.22
CA PHE A 236 -9.24 12.32 -25.75
C PHE A 236 -8.34 11.66 -24.69
N GLU A 237 -8.26 12.22 -23.49
CA GLU A 237 -7.48 11.66 -22.38
C GLU A 237 -7.99 10.26 -21.98
N PHE A 238 -9.30 10.08 -21.90
CA PHE A 238 -9.89 8.78 -21.64
C PHE A 238 -9.55 7.74 -22.72
N GLN A 239 -9.59 8.13 -24.01
CA GLN A 239 -9.15 7.25 -25.10
C GLN A 239 -7.66 6.86 -24.95
N GLN A 240 -6.78 7.80 -24.57
CA GLN A 240 -5.37 7.49 -24.33
C GLN A 240 -5.21 6.50 -23.16
N TYR A 241 -5.99 6.68 -22.10
CA TYR A 241 -6.01 5.75 -20.97
C TYR A 241 -6.44 4.34 -21.41
N VAL A 242 -7.55 4.22 -22.12
CA VAL A 242 -8.04 2.92 -22.64
C VAL A 242 -7.04 2.27 -23.58
N LYS A 243 -6.36 3.06 -24.44
CA LYS A 243 -5.35 2.54 -25.38
C LYS A 243 -4.07 2.06 -24.69
N ALA A 244 -3.77 2.58 -23.51
CA ALA A 244 -2.59 2.19 -22.72
C ALA A 244 -2.79 0.87 -21.95
N HIS A 245 -4.04 0.41 -21.79
CA HIS A 245 -4.44 -0.85 -21.14
C HIS A 245 -4.80 -1.94 -22.15
#